data_51d3f45ea51a01a57f979e810bbdd2d7
#
_entry.id   51d3f45ea51a01a57f979e810bbdd2d7
#
_cell.length_a   1.000
_cell.length_b   1.000
_cell.length_c   1.000
_cell.angle_alpha   90.00
_cell.angle_beta   90.00
_cell.angle_gamma   90.00
#
_symmetry.space_group_name_H-M   'P 1'
#
loop_
_entity.id
_entity.type
_entity.pdbx_description
1 polymer ?
#
loop_
_entity_poly.entity_id
_entity_poly.type
_entity_poly.pdbx_seq_one_letter_code
_entity_poly.pdbx_strand_id
1 'polypeptide(L)'
;MWLNPFVRRRDSHTLLVSMTGVKLGDRVAFIGCANGARLAAVAAKVGLSGRAVIVAPDESSAVRARKGAENAGVLVEVEVASPTRAPLDDSAFDLAVVDDTGGLFGAMSPDERVRAVREIARILRPGGRVMFVGASEATGLARLLARSPAAPSLALSGEANRTLEANGFGIVRTLAEREGQVFVEGIKRRAESP
;
A
#
# COMPACT_ATOMS: atom_id res chain seq x y z
N MET A 1 7.65 -30.24 31.29
CA MET A 1 6.70 -29.29 30.64
C MET A 1 7.29 -28.96 29.28
N TRP A 2 6.87 -29.66 28.22
CA TRP A 2 7.43 -29.55 26.87
C TRP A 2 6.75 -28.40 26.15
N LEU A 3 7.49 -27.36 25.88
CA LEU A 3 7.05 -26.26 25.03
C LEU A 3 6.90 -26.79 23.59
N ASN A 4 5.68 -26.74 23.07
CA ASN A 4 5.34 -27.18 21.72
C ASN A 4 6.02 -26.25 20.69
N PRO A 5 7.01 -26.70 19.89
CA PRO A 5 7.75 -25.85 18.96
C PRO A 5 6.94 -25.50 17.68
N PHE A 6 5.69 -25.94 17.57
CA PHE A 6 4.82 -25.71 16.42
C PHE A 6 3.80 -24.58 16.59
N VAL A 7 4.03 -23.63 17.51
CA VAL A 7 3.35 -22.35 17.39
C VAL A 7 3.93 -21.68 16.14
N ARG A 8 3.30 -21.94 14.97
CA ARG A 8 3.50 -21.14 13.77
C ARG A 8 3.44 -19.67 14.24
N ARG A 9 4.57 -18.95 14.19
CA ARG A 9 4.53 -17.50 14.20
C ARG A 9 3.52 -17.16 13.12
N ARG A 10 2.35 -16.65 13.50
CA ARG A 10 1.44 -16.00 12.56
C ARG A 10 2.30 -14.98 11.85
N ASP A 11 2.52 -15.18 10.55
CA ASP A 11 3.26 -14.20 9.78
C ASP A 11 2.57 -12.87 10.02
N SER A 12 3.29 -11.94 10.65
CA SER A 12 2.75 -10.67 11.15
C SER A 12 2.13 -9.79 10.04
N HIS A 13 2.17 -10.27 8.78
CA HIS A 13 1.67 -9.58 7.60
C HIS A 13 0.66 -10.39 6.78
N THR A 14 0.19 -11.54 7.31
CA THR A 14 -0.78 -12.42 6.61
C THR A 14 -2.06 -11.68 6.26
N LEU A 15 -2.56 -10.83 7.16
CA LEU A 15 -3.76 -10.03 6.91
C LEU A 15 -3.54 -9.06 5.72
N LEU A 16 -2.45 -8.31 5.74
CA LEU A 16 -2.09 -7.39 4.65
C LEU A 16 -2.03 -8.12 3.30
N VAL A 17 -1.27 -9.22 3.25
CA VAL A 17 -1.12 -10.02 2.03
C VAL A 17 -2.48 -10.51 1.53
N SER A 18 -3.34 -10.99 2.43
CA SER A 18 -4.69 -11.45 2.08
C SER A 18 -5.56 -10.32 1.54
N MET A 19 -5.52 -9.13 2.16
CA MET A 19 -6.31 -7.98 1.76
C MET A 19 -5.87 -7.43 0.39
N THR A 20 -4.56 -7.45 0.09
CA THR A 20 -4.07 -7.01 -1.23
C THR A 20 -4.55 -7.90 -2.36
N GLY A 21 -4.84 -9.17 -2.07
CA GLY A 21 -5.23 -10.15 -3.09
C GLY A 21 -4.19 -10.30 -4.21
N VAL A 22 -2.93 -10.00 -3.91
CA VAL A 22 -1.80 -10.14 -4.83
C VAL A 22 -1.63 -11.59 -5.29
N LYS A 23 -1.32 -11.77 -6.57
CA LYS A 23 -1.14 -13.09 -7.21
C LYS A 23 0.27 -13.24 -7.72
N LEU A 24 0.66 -14.50 -7.92
CA LEU A 24 1.89 -14.84 -8.61
C LEU A 24 1.85 -14.27 -10.04
N GLY A 25 2.90 -13.59 -10.44
CA GLY A 25 3.01 -12.97 -11.76
C GLY A 25 2.42 -11.57 -11.87
N ASP A 26 1.75 -11.04 -10.84
CA ASP A 26 1.23 -9.67 -10.85
C ASP A 26 2.38 -8.65 -10.99
N ARG A 27 2.06 -7.53 -11.65
CA ARG A 27 2.90 -6.32 -11.64
C ARG A 27 2.38 -5.37 -10.57
N VAL A 28 3.17 -5.19 -9.52
CA VAL A 28 2.76 -4.44 -8.31
C VAL A 28 3.60 -3.19 -8.15
N ALA A 29 2.94 -2.04 -8.02
CA ALA A 29 3.55 -0.78 -7.61
C ALA A 29 3.25 -0.52 -6.13
N PHE A 30 4.28 -0.26 -5.33
CA PHE A 30 4.13 0.22 -3.96
C PHE A 30 4.35 1.72 -3.93
N ILE A 31 3.45 2.45 -3.28
CA ILE A 31 3.54 3.89 -3.08
C ILE A 31 3.81 4.17 -1.61
N GLY A 32 5.03 4.60 -1.33
CA GLY A 32 5.52 4.73 0.05
C GLY A 32 6.02 3.41 0.65
N CYS A 33 6.78 3.54 1.73
CA CYS A 33 7.28 2.41 2.53
C CYS A 33 7.49 2.85 3.98
N ALA A 34 6.46 2.73 4.80
CA ALA A 34 6.58 2.93 6.24
C ALA A 34 7.23 1.72 6.93
N ASN A 35 7.03 0.51 6.38
CA ASN A 35 7.56 -0.73 6.92
C ASN A 35 8.02 -1.69 5.80
N GLY A 36 9.34 -1.87 5.65
CA GLY A 36 9.94 -2.71 4.63
C GLY A 36 9.55 -4.19 4.72
N ALA A 37 9.33 -4.73 5.92
CA ALA A 37 8.94 -6.14 6.08
C ALA A 37 7.51 -6.39 5.57
N ARG A 38 6.59 -5.43 5.75
CA ARG A 38 5.23 -5.50 5.17
C ARG A 38 5.26 -5.50 3.64
N LEU A 39 6.03 -4.59 3.07
CA LEU A 39 6.25 -4.50 1.64
C LEU A 39 6.81 -5.82 1.10
N ALA A 40 7.87 -6.33 1.72
CA ALA A 40 8.51 -7.57 1.31
C ALA A 40 7.58 -8.79 1.37
N ALA A 41 6.69 -8.85 2.37
CA ALA A 41 5.70 -9.93 2.48
C ALA A 41 4.71 -9.95 1.30
N VAL A 42 4.31 -8.78 0.80
CA VAL A 42 3.47 -8.68 -0.41
C VAL A 42 4.30 -9.00 -1.66
N ALA A 43 5.50 -8.42 -1.78
CA ALA A 43 6.39 -8.66 -2.92
C ALA A 43 6.78 -10.15 -3.08
N ALA A 44 6.92 -10.88 -1.97
CA ALA A 44 7.19 -12.33 -2.00
C ALA A 44 6.09 -13.14 -2.71
N LYS A 45 4.85 -12.66 -2.75
CA LYS A 45 3.75 -13.31 -3.45
C LYS A 45 3.77 -13.09 -4.97
N VAL A 46 4.41 -12.02 -5.41
CA VAL A 46 4.57 -11.68 -6.82
C VAL A 46 5.42 -12.74 -7.54
N GLY A 47 6.46 -13.25 -6.86
CA GLY A 47 7.38 -14.24 -7.40
C GLY A 47 8.26 -13.68 -8.53
N LEU A 48 9.05 -14.56 -9.15
CA LEU A 48 10.01 -14.17 -10.19
C LEU A 48 9.37 -13.88 -11.57
N SER A 49 8.14 -14.31 -11.78
CA SER A 49 7.40 -14.07 -13.04
C SER A 49 6.68 -12.73 -13.06
N GLY A 50 6.57 -12.06 -11.93
CA GLY A 50 5.95 -10.76 -11.81
C GLY A 50 6.97 -9.62 -11.64
N ARG A 51 6.48 -8.44 -11.27
CA ARG A 51 7.31 -7.24 -11.05
C ARG A 51 6.85 -6.50 -9.81
N ALA A 52 7.78 -6.14 -8.92
CA ALA A 52 7.52 -5.33 -7.74
C ALA A 52 8.37 -4.06 -7.80
N VAL A 53 7.73 -2.89 -7.91
CA VAL A 53 8.39 -1.59 -7.93
C VAL A 53 7.90 -0.74 -6.77
N ILE A 54 8.81 -0.04 -6.11
CA ILE A 54 8.52 0.86 -5.01
C ILE A 54 8.80 2.29 -5.42
N VAL A 55 7.80 3.17 -5.32
CA VAL A 55 7.96 4.63 -5.39
C VAL A 55 8.12 5.13 -3.96
N ALA A 56 9.36 5.40 -3.58
CA ALA A 56 9.72 5.90 -2.27
C ALA A 56 9.72 7.44 -2.29
N PRO A 57 8.98 8.12 -1.40
CA PRO A 57 8.92 9.59 -1.41
C PRO A 57 10.25 10.26 -1.01
N ASP A 58 11.11 9.51 -0.35
CA ASP A 58 12.41 9.95 0.15
C ASP A 58 13.40 8.78 0.30
N GLU A 59 14.69 9.11 0.46
CA GLU A 59 15.74 8.10 0.59
C GLU A 59 15.57 7.23 1.84
N SER A 60 15.01 7.76 2.93
CA SER A 60 14.78 6.97 4.15
C SER A 60 13.77 5.85 3.91
N SER A 61 12.74 6.13 3.14
CA SER A 61 11.74 5.14 2.69
C SER A 61 12.36 4.12 1.73
N ALA A 62 13.23 4.59 0.82
CA ALA A 62 13.95 3.71 -0.11
C ALA A 62 14.88 2.74 0.63
N VAL A 63 15.64 3.22 1.61
CA VAL A 63 16.50 2.38 2.46
C VAL A 63 15.68 1.35 3.21
N ARG A 64 14.52 1.73 3.79
CA ARG A 64 13.64 0.78 4.46
C ARG A 64 13.11 -0.30 3.50
N ALA A 65 12.76 0.09 2.28
CA ALA A 65 12.28 -0.83 1.26
C ALA A 65 13.36 -1.84 0.85
N ARG A 66 14.56 -1.36 0.49
CA ARG A 66 15.70 -2.21 0.12
C ARG A 66 16.06 -3.20 1.23
N LYS A 67 16.21 -2.70 2.47
CA LYS A 67 16.51 -3.55 3.63
C LYS A 67 15.42 -4.60 3.89
N GLY A 68 14.13 -4.23 3.75
CA GLY A 68 13.03 -5.18 3.90
C GLY A 68 13.05 -6.28 2.84
N ALA A 69 13.30 -5.91 1.59
CA ALA A 69 13.42 -6.84 0.47
C ALA A 69 14.63 -7.78 0.62
N GLU A 70 15.80 -7.24 0.96
CA GLU A 70 17.01 -7.99 1.21
C GLU A 70 16.84 -9.02 2.33
N ASN A 71 16.30 -8.60 3.47
CA ASN A 71 16.04 -9.49 4.61
C ASN A 71 15.07 -10.63 4.29
N ALA A 72 14.17 -10.43 3.34
CA ALA A 72 13.19 -11.42 2.91
C ALA A 72 13.65 -12.22 1.68
N GLY A 73 14.76 -11.87 1.06
CA GLY A 73 15.25 -12.50 -0.17
C GLY A 73 14.33 -12.29 -1.36
N VAL A 74 13.66 -11.13 -1.46
CA VAL A 74 12.76 -10.80 -2.55
C VAL A 74 13.34 -9.72 -3.46
N LEU A 75 13.05 -9.80 -4.77
CA LEU A 75 13.47 -8.80 -5.74
C LEU A 75 12.47 -7.66 -5.79
N VAL A 76 12.97 -6.42 -5.66
CA VAL A 76 12.19 -5.20 -5.82
C VAL A 76 13.02 -4.13 -6.53
N GLU A 77 12.38 -3.36 -7.38
CA GLU A 77 12.95 -2.14 -7.94
C GLU A 77 12.56 -0.96 -7.03
N VAL A 78 13.47 -0.02 -6.76
CA VAL A 78 13.19 1.12 -5.88
C VAL A 78 13.50 2.42 -6.59
N GLU A 79 12.47 3.21 -6.80
CA GLU A 79 12.52 4.55 -7.39
C GLU A 79 12.28 5.60 -6.30
N VAL A 80 13.19 6.57 -6.17
CA VAL A 80 13.00 7.71 -5.27
C VAL A 80 12.31 8.81 -6.05
N ALA A 81 11.01 8.98 -5.82
CA ALA A 81 10.19 9.93 -6.56
C ALA A 81 8.95 10.36 -5.77
N SER A 82 8.39 11.50 -6.13
CA SER A 82 7.11 11.96 -5.56
C SER A 82 5.98 11.02 -5.97
N PRO A 83 5.08 10.65 -5.04
CA PRO A 83 3.85 9.92 -5.37
C PRO A 83 2.93 10.63 -6.36
N THR A 84 3.10 11.94 -6.55
CA THR A 84 2.33 12.74 -7.51
C THR A 84 2.89 12.69 -8.94
N ARG A 85 4.06 12.05 -9.11
CA ARG A 85 4.75 11.90 -10.40
C ARG A 85 5.69 10.70 -10.34
N ALA A 86 5.15 9.50 -10.44
CA ALA A 86 5.92 8.27 -10.43
C ALA A 86 6.61 8.04 -11.80
N PRO A 87 7.90 7.66 -11.85
CA PRO A 87 8.60 7.36 -13.10
C PRO A 87 8.22 5.94 -13.60
N LEU A 88 6.93 5.69 -13.73
CA LEU A 88 6.36 4.40 -14.12
C LEU A 88 5.47 4.55 -15.35
N ASP A 89 5.42 3.53 -16.19
CA ASP A 89 4.63 3.52 -17.42
C ASP A 89 3.13 3.49 -17.17
N ASP A 90 2.37 4.06 -18.12
CA ASP A 90 0.91 4.07 -18.12
C ASP A 90 0.36 2.65 -18.23
N SER A 91 -0.69 2.37 -17.45
CA SER A 91 -1.43 1.10 -17.53
C SER A 91 -0.55 -0.16 -17.41
N ALA A 92 0.57 -0.05 -16.69
CA ALA A 92 1.59 -1.09 -16.60
C ALA A 92 1.42 -2.03 -15.39
N PHE A 93 0.56 -1.71 -14.44
CA PHE A 93 0.44 -2.44 -13.17
C PHE A 93 -0.95 -3.02 -12.94
N ASP A 94 -0.99 -4.20 -12.32
CA ASP A 94 -2.22 -4.90 -11.94
C ASP A 94 -2.74 -4.40 -10.60
N LEU A 95 -1.81 -4.07 -9.69
CA LEU A 95 -2.07 -3.66 -8.32
C LEU A 95 -1.15 -2.50 -7.92
N ALA A 96 -1.71 -1.50 -7.28
CA ALA A 96 -0.97 -0.48 -6.53
C ALA A 96 -1.26 -0.65 -5.03
N VAL A 97 -0.23 -0.74 -4.21
CA VAL A 97 -0.36 -0.79 -2.75
C VAL A 97 0.17 0.52 -2.18
N VAL A 98 -0.69 1.29 -1.52
CA VAL A 98 -0.33 2.56 -0.88
C VAL A 98 -0.11 2.31 0.61
N ASP A 99 1.12 2.46 1.08
CA ASP A 99 1.45 2.38 2.51
C ASP A 99 1.32 3.75 3.18
N ASP A 100 0.11 4.07 3.62
CA ASP A 100 -0.22 5.30 4.35
C ASP A 100 -0.17 5.12 5.88
N THR A 101 0.38 4.01 6.37
CA THR A 101 0.48 3.77 7.81
C THR A 101 1.46 4.70 8.52
N GLY A 102 2.34 5.35 7.76
CA GLY A 102 3.21 6.43 8.22
C GLY A 102 2.65 7.84 7.99
N GLY A 103 1.40 7.96 7.52
CA GLY A 103 0.75 9.25 7.26
C GLY A 103 1.25 9.96 5.99
N LEU A 104 1.74 9.21 5.00
CA LEU A 104 2.24 9.76 3.73
C LEU A 104 1.20 10.67 3.05
N PHE A 105 -0.03 10.16 2.89
CA PHE A 105 -1.13 10.94 2.30
C PHE A 105 -1.71 11.94 3.29
N GLY A 106 -1.68 11.63 4.58
CA GLY A 106 -2.11 12.57 5.64
C GLY A 106 -1.27 13.86 5.66
N ALA A 107 0.01 13.78 5.32
CA ALA A 107 0.92 14.92 5.26
C ALA A 107 0.78 15.75 3.97
N MET A 108 0.13 15.22 2.92
CA MET A 108 -0.08 15.92 1.66
C MET A 108 -1.21 16.95 1.75
N SER A 109 -1.12 18.03 1.00
CA SER A 109 -2.24 18.94 0.74
C SER A 109 -3.36 18.23 -0.04
N PRO A 110 -4.61 18.71 0.00
CA PRO A 110 -5.71 18.13 -0.77
C PRO A 110 -5.41 17.98 -2.26
N ASP A 111 -4.77 18.98 -2.88
CA ASP A 111 -4.39 18.97 -4.29
C ASP A 111 -3.31 17.92 -4.59
N GLU A 112 -2.35 17.73 -3.69
CA GLU A 112 -1.33 16.69 -3.83
C GLU A 112 -1.94 15.30 -3.73
N ARG A 113 -2.88 15.07 -2.82
CA ARG A 113 -3.63 13.81 -2.70
C ARG A 113 -4.35 13.47 -4.00
N VAL A 114 -5.05 14.44 -4.59
CA VAL A 114 -5.73 14.27 -5.88
C VAL A 114 -4.73 13.93 -6.99
N ARG A 115 -3.60 14.64 -7.07
CA ARG A 115 -2.55 14.34 -8.06
C ARG A 115 -1.97 12.93 -7.86
N ALA A 116 -1.68 12.54 -6.63
CA ALA A 116 -1.15 11.21 -6.33
C ALA A 116 -2.15 10.09 -6.68
N VAL A 117 -3.44 10.29 -6.41
CA VAL A 117 -4.50 9.32 -6.78
C VAL A 117 -4.66 9.23 -8.31
N ARG A 118 -4.58 10.35 -9.04
CA ARG A 118 -4.58 10.35 -10.50
C ARG A 118 -3.35 9.64 -11.06
N GLU A 119 -2.21 9.81 -10.44
CA GLU A 119 -0.98 9.14 -10.83
C GLU A 119 -1.08 7.62 -10.60
N ILE A 120 -1.64 7.19 -9.47
CA ILE A 120 -1.95 5.77 -9.23
C ILE A 120 -2.93 5.24 -10.28
N ALA A 121 -3.97 6.02 -10.63
CA ALA A 121 -4.89 5.62 -11.68
C ALA A 121 -4.19 5.52 -13.05
N ARG A 122 -3.23 6.40 -13.37
CA ARG A 122 -2.47 6.38 -14.62
C ARG A 122 -1.67 5.08 -14.78
N ILE A 123 -0.91 4.70 -13.75
CA ILE A 123 -0.04 3.52 -13.81
C ILE A 123 -0.80 2.19 -13.78
N LEU A 124 -2.00 2.16 -13.21
CA LEU A 124 -2.84 0.96 -13.19
C LEU A 124 -3.47 0.70 -14.55
N ARG A 125 -3.49 -0.56 -14.99
CA ARG A 125 -4.27 -0.96 -16.17
C ARG A 125 -5.78 -0.82 -15.93
N PRO A 126 -6.62 -0.73 -16.96
CA PRO A 126 -8.07 -0.80 -16.81
C PRO A 126 -8.50 -2.07 -16.06
N GLY A 127 -9.29 -1.91 -15.01
CA GLY A 127 -9.65 -3.00 -14.09
C GLY A 127 -8.57 -3.38 -13.08
N GLY A 128 -7.41 -2.69 -13.09
CA GLY A 128 -6.39 -2.80 -12.05
C GLY A 128 -6.89 -2.24 -10.72
N ARG A 129 -6.23 -2.61 -9.64
CA ARG A 129 -6.70 -2.31 -8.28
C ARG A 129 -5.70 -1.44 -7.52
N VAL A 130 -6.23 -0.56 -6.68
CA VAL A 130 -5.46 0.10 -5.64
C VAL A 130 -5.88 -0.44 -4.28
N MET A 131 -4.91 -0.66 -3.40
CA MET A 131 -5.10 -0.97 -1.99
C MET A 131 -4.44 0.09 -1.14
N PHE A 132 -5.23 0.92 -0.47
CA PHE A 132 -4.74 1.82 0.57
C PHE A 132 -4.67 1.06 1.90
N VAL A 133 -3.53 1.16 2.55
CA VAL A 133 -3.30 0.61 3.89
C VAL A 133 -2.98 1.77 4.82
N GLY A 134 -3.95 2.12 5.65
CA GLY A 134 -3.81 3.17 6.65
C GLY A 134 -3.61 2.61 8.05
N ALA A 135 -3.09 3.42 8.97
CA ALA A 135 -3.13 3.13 10.38
C ALA A 135 -4.54 3.43 10.91
N SER A 136 -5.16 2.51 11.66
CA SER A 136 -6.39 2.81 12.39
C SER A 136 -6.07 3.64 13.64
N GLU A 137 -7.05 4.39 14.14
CA GLU A 137 -6.84 5.15 15.37
C GLU A 137 -6.51 4.20 16.52
N ALA A 138 -5.41 4.49 17.22
CA ALA A 138 -5.07 3.78 18.44
C ALA A 138 -6.15 4.07 19.49
N THR A 139 -6.90 3.04 19.90
CA THR A 139 -7.92 3.14 20.96
C THR A 139 -7.32 2.78 22.32
N GLY A 140 -7.76 3.45 23.37
CA GLY A 140 -7.39 3.13 24.75
C GLY A 140 -5.93 3.50 25.11
N LEU A 141 -5.29 2.63 25.92
CA LEU A 141 -3.93 2.85 26.44
C LEU A 141 -2.85 3.00 25.34
N ALA A 142 -3.06 2.40 24.17
CA ALA A 142 -2.12 2.50 23.05
C ALA A 142 -1.96 3.96 22.55
N ARG A 143 -3.01 4.80 22.68
CA ARG A 143 -2.96 6.23 22.36
C ARG A 143 -2.04 7.02 23.31
N LEU A 144 -1.97 6.62 24.57
CA LEU A 144 -1.11 7.26 25.58
C LEU A 144 0.37 6.88 25.43
N LEU A 145 0.66 5.73 24.80
CA LEU A 145 2.01 5.23 24.60
C LEU A 145 2.59 5.58 23.21
N ALA A 146 1.77 6.14 22.32
CA ALA A 146 2.21 6.58 20.99
C ALA A 146 3.17 7.78 21.11
N ARG A 147 4.42 7.59 20.78
CA ARG A 147 5.51 8.58 20.89
C ARG A 147 5.41 9.77 19.92
N SER A 148 4.51 9.73 18.95
CA SER A 148 4.21 10.86 18.04
C SER A 148 2.81 10.66 17.46
N PRO A 149 1.99 11.70 17.35
CA PRO A 149 0.78 11.63 16.56
C PRO A 149 1.20 11.50 15.10
N ALA A 150 1.12 10.29 14.55
CA ALA A 150 1.18 10.13 13.10
C ALA A 150 0.07 10.97 12.48
N ALA A 151 0.35 11.64 11.37
CA ALA A 151 -0.69 12.34 10.62
C ALA A 151 -1.84 11.35 10.36
N PRO A 152 -3.11 11.77 10.53
CA PRO A 152 -4.24 10.87 10.36
C PRO A 152 -4.18 10.25 8.96
N SER A 153 -4.29 8.92 8.88
CA SER A 153 -4.33 8.23 7.62
C SER A 153 -5.57 8.64 6.83
N LEU A 154 -5.40 8.90 5.54
CA LEU A 154 -6.50 9.22 4.62
C LEU A 154 -7.59 8.13 4.60
N ALA A 155 -7.20 6.88 4.86
CA ALA A 155 -8.12 5.74 4.87
C ALA A 155 -9.17 5.82 5.99
N LEU A 156 -8.87 6.49 7.12
CA LEU A 156 -9.78 6.58 8.27
C LEU A 156 -10.93 7.56 8.08
N SER A 157 -10.70 8.64 7.36
CA SER A 157 -11.66 9.76 7.28
C SER A 157 -12.80 9.55 6.28
N GLY A 158 -12.83 8.42 5.56
CA GLY A 158 -13.69 8.23 4.39
C GLY A 158 -13.31 9.14 3.20
N GLU A 159 -12.29 9.96 3.37
CA GLU A 159 -11.78 10.85 2.33
C GLU A 159 -11.09 10.05 1.22
N ALA A 160 -10.42 8.94 1.58
CA ALA A 160 -9.83 8.04 0.61
C ALA A 160 -10.89 7.53 -0.39
N ASN A 161 -12.06 7.10 0.10
CA ASN A 161 -13.14 6.60 -0.75
C ASN A 161 -13.58 7.69 -1.73
N ARG A 162 -13.90 8.89 -1.23
CA ARG A 162 -14.35 10.02 -2.07
C ARG A 162 -13.29 10.42 -3.10
N THR A 163 -12.02 10.47 -2.69
CA THR A 163 -10.92 10.86 -3.57
C THR A 163 -10.69 9.82 -4.67
N LEU A 164 -10.79 8.54 -4.36
CA LEU A 164 -10.68 7.46 -5.34
C LEU A 164 -11.86 7.51 -6.34
N GLU A 165 -13.10 7.58 -5.86
CA GLU A 165 -14.31 7.64 -6.71
C GLU A 165 -14.27 8.82 -7.68
N ALA A 166 -13.84 9.99 -7.20
CA ALA A 166 -13.72 11.20 -8.01
C ALA A 166 -12.58 11.14 -9.05
N ASN A 167 -11.61 10.23 -8.92
CA ASN A 167 -10.41 10.19 -9.75
C ASN A 167 -10.20 8.86 -10.49
N GLY A 168 -11.28 8.25 -10.98
CA GLY A 168 -11.20 7.16 -11.97
C GLY A 168 -11.40 5.76 -11.42
N PHE A 169 -11.72 5.61 -10.14
CA PHE A 169 -12.07 4.31 -9.55
C PHE A 169 -13.59 4.14 -9.50
N GLY A 170 -14.09 2.99 -9.97
CA GLY A 170 -15.54 2.74 -10.09
C GLY A 170 -16.15 2.00 -8.92
N ILE A 171 -15.35 1.12 -8.29
CA ILE A 171 -15.76 0.37 -7.11
C ILE A 171 -14.76 0.72 -6.03
N VAL A 172 -15.23 1.39 -4.98
CA VAL A 172 -14.40 1.76 -3.82
C VAL A 172 -15.08 1.27 -2.56
N ARG A 173 -14.32 0.56 -1.71
CA ARG A 173 -14.87 -0.01 -0.47
C ARG A 173 -13.80 -0.19 0.60
N THR A 174 -14.18 -0.03 1.84
CA THR A 174 -13.38 -0.45 2.99
C THR A 174 -13.56 -1.96 3.17
N LEU A 175 -12.47 -2.73 3.07
CA LEU A 175 -12.50 -4.19 3.19
C LEU A 175 -12.47 -4.64 4.65
N ALA A 176 -11.67 -3.96 5.46
CA ALA A 176 -11.49 -4.32 6.86
C ALA A 176 -10.86 -3.16 7.64
N GLU A 177 -11.16 -3.15 8.94
CA GLU A 177 -10.42 -2.42 9.95
C GLU A 177 -10.01 -3.43 11.02
N ARG A 178 -8.75 -3.85 11.01
CA ARG A 178 -8.22 -4.90 11.90
C ARG A 178 -6.73 -4.71 12.16
N GLU A 179 -6.28 -5.18 13.32
CA GLU A 179 -4.87 -5.20 13.71
C GLU A 179 -4.23 -3.80 13.65
N GLY A 180 -5.00 -2.74 13.96
CA GLY A 180 -4.52 -1.37 13.88
C GLY A 180 -4.33 -0.85 12.45
N GLN A 181 -4.95 -1.48 11.47
CA GLN A 181 -4.89 -1.09 10.06
C GLN A 181 -6.29 -0.98 9.45
N VAL A 182 -6.42 -0.05 8.50
CA VAL A 182 -7.62 0.11 7.65
C VAL A 182 -7.22 -0.21 6.22
N PHE A 183 -8.03 -0.99 5.55
CA PHE A 183 -7.82 -1.41 4.16
C PHE A 183 -8.94 -0.86 3.29
N VAL A 184 -8.58 0.01 2.32
CA VAL A 184 -9.51 0.55 1.33
C VAL A 184 -9.10 0.09 -0.06
N GLU A 185 -10.01 -0.60 -0.75
CA GLU A 185 -9.83 -1.04 -2.13
C GLU A 185 -10.51 -0.09 -3.10
N GLY A 186 -9.85 0.19 -4.23
CA GLY A 186 -10.44 0.83 -5.39
C GLY A 186 -10.14 0.05 -6.66
N ILE A 187 -11.12 -0.10 -7.56
CA ILE A 187 -10.96 -0.74 -8.86
C ILE A 187 -11.01 0.33 -9.94
N LYS A 188 -9.93 0.46 -10.73
CA LYS A 188 -9.90 1.41 -11.86
C LYS A 188 -10.97 1.04 -12.87
N ARG A 189 -11.77 2.03 -13.28
CA ARG A 189 -12.79 1.85 -14.31
C ARG A 189 -12.18 1.29 -15.58
N ARG A 190 -12.88 0.36 -16.21
CA ARG A 190 -12.55 -0.04 -17.58
C ARG A 190 -13.02 1.09 -18.51
N ALA A 191 -12.24 1.36 -19.57
CA ALA A 191 -12.78 2.18 -20.65
C ALA A 191 -14.03 1.45 -21.18
N GLU A 192 -15.16 2.14 -21.23
CA GLU A 192 -16.32 1.60 -21.94
C GLU A 192 -15.88 1.44 -23.39
N SER A 193 -15.97 0.21 -23.89
CA SER A 193 -15.77 -0.02 -25.32
C SER A 193 -16.93 0.68 -26.06
N PRO A 194 -16.63 1.45 -27.11
CA PRO A 194 -17.67 2.11 -27.92
C PRO A 194 -18.59 1.11 -28.59
#